data_a8dcde810eefa26b8d8eeba37a3cc979
#
_entry.id   a8dcde810eefa26b8d8eeba37a3cc979
#
_cell.length_a   1.000
_cell.length_b   1.000
_cell.length_c   1.000
_cell.angle_alpha   90.00
_cell.angle_beta   90.00
_cell.angle_gamma   90.00
#
_symmetry.space_group_name_H-M   'P 1'
#
loop_
_entity.id
_entity.type
_entity.pdbx_description
1 polymer ?
#
loop_
_entity_poly.entity_id
_entity_poly.type
_entity_poly.pdbx_seq_one_letter_code
_entity_poly.pdbx_strand_id
1 'polypeptide(L)'
;NKNTYQLANKNGITFAPVQADLKGLYQRKNIPAVLETVLSLRNNGLHISDQNIYNGIANTIRNTGLLGRWQELSQTPYTVCDTGHNIDGLTEIVAQLKTCTYEQLHFVIGMVNDKDVDSVLHILPKDAIYYFCKASIPRAMDEKTLAEKARANHLHGETFPTVAAAYQAAREAARNRDMIYIGGSTFVVA
;
A
#
# COMPACT_ATOMS: atom_id res chain seq x y z
N ASN A 1 11.30 -11.89 -11.32
CA ASN A 1 10.99 -10.48 -11.05
C ASN A 1 9.58 -10.39 -10.53
N LYS A 2 9.37 -9.92 -9.28
CA LYS A 2 8.06 -9.95 -8.60
C LYS A 2 6.96 -9.12 -9.31
N ASN A 3 7.34 -8.19 -10.19
CA ASN A 3 6.42 -7.28 -10.88
C ASN A 3 6.27 -7.57 -12.38
N THR A 4 6.64 -8.77 -12.81
CA THR A 4 6.44 -9.21 -14.20
C THR A 4 5.20 -10.08 -14.28
N TYR A 5 4.28 -9.73 -15.17
CA TYR A 5 2.99 -10.37 -15.34
C TYR A 5 2.89 -11.00 -16.72
N GLN A 6 2.53 -12.28 -16.76
CA GLN A 6 2.07 -12.92 -17.98
C GLN A 6 0.58 -12.62 -18.14
N LEU A 7 0.22 -11.90 -19.20
CA LEU A 7 -1.16 -11.50 -19.44
C LEU A 7 -1.83 -12.41 -20.45
N ALA A 8 -3.10 -12.72 -20.21
CA ALA A 8 -3.98 -13.35 -21.17
C ALA A 8 -5.36 -12.68 -21.10
N ASN A 9 -6.04 -12.54 -22.25
CA ASN A 9 -7.42 -12.09 -22.25
C ASN A 9 -8.37 -13.24 -21.90
N LYS A 10 -9.65 -12.95 -21.68
CA LYS A 10 -10.70 -13.95 -21.37
C LYS A 10 -10.88 -15.05 -22.44
N ASN A 11 -10.39 -14.85 -23.66
CA ASN A 11 -10.41 -15.82 -24.74
C ASN A 11 -9.12 -16.64 -24.82
N GLY A 12 -8.20 -16.51 -23.85
CA GLY A 12 -6.95 -17.27 -23.80
C GLY A 12 -5.84 -16.72 -24.70
N ILE A 13 -6.02 -15.57 -25.34
CA ILE A 13 -4.95 -14.92 -26.13
C ILE A 13 -3.91 -14.36 -25.15
N THR A 14 -2.68 -14.85 -25.28
CA THR A 14 -1.55 -14.45 -24.45
C THR A 14 -0.82 -13.24 -25.02
N PHE A 15 -0.41 -12.33 -24.17
CA PHE A 15 0.44 -11.17 -24.46
C PHE A 15 1.87 -11.47 -24.00
N ALA A 16 2.84 -10.73 -24.51
CA ALA A 16 4.21 -10.79 -24.00
C ALA A 16 4.22 -10.39 -22.50
N PRO A 17 5.16 -10.94 -21.71
CA PRO A 17 5.28 -10.54 -20.31
C PRO A 17 5.46 -9.04 -20.15
N VAL A 18 4.68 -8.41 -19.27
CA VAL A 18 4.76 -6.99 -18.97
C VAL A 18 5.32 -6.76 -17.58
N GLN A 19 6.25 -5.81 -17.45
CA GLN A 19 6.76 -5.37 -16.17
C GLN A 19 6.00 -4.12 -15.75
N ALA A 20 5.38 -4.15 -14.56
CA ALA A 20 4.71 -2.99 -13.98
C ALA A 20 5.67 -2.20 -13.08
N ASP A 21 5.56 -0.86 -13.10
CA ASP A 21 6.29 0.03 -12.18
C ASP A 21 5.62 0.10 -10.79
N LEU A 22 4.33 -0.20 -10.68
CA LEU A 22 3.61 -0.32 -9.41
C LEU A 22 3.99 -1.62 -8.69
N LYS A 23 4.53 -1.53 -7.47
CA LYS A 23 5.18 -2.65 -6.75
C LYS A 23 4.26 -3.43 -5.80
N GLY A 24 3.02 -2.99 -5.58
CA GLY A 24 2.05 -3.71 -4.75
C GLY A 24 1.70 -5.08 -5.35
N LEU A 25 1.81 -6.16 -4.58
CA LEU A 25 1.47 -7.53 -5.05
C LEU A 25 0.01 -7.66 -5.46
N TYR A 26 -0.88 -6.84 -4.90
CA TYR A 26 -2.29 -6.77 -5.28
C TYR A 26 -2.51 -6.29 -6.73
N GLN A 27 -1.50 -5.72 -7.40
CA GLN A 27 -1.57 -5.37 -8.82
C GLN A 27 -1.80 -6.59 -9.72
N ARG A 28 -1.46 -7.79 -9.26
CA ARG A 28 -1.83 -9.05 -9.93
C ARG A 28 -3.34 -9.22 -10.13
N LYS A 29 -4.16 -8.56 -9.29
CA LYS A 29 -5.63 -8.53 -9.41
C LYS A 29 -6.11 -7.38 -10.29
N ASN A 30 -5.40 -6.24 -10.28
CA ASN A 30 -5.80 -5.03 -10.99
C ASN A 30 -5.40 -5.08 -12.48
N ILE A 31 -4.20 -5.55 -12.81
CA ILE A 31 -3.67 -5.54 -14.18
C ILE A 31 -4.54 -6.34 -15.16
N PRO A 32 -5.10 -7.53 -14.83
CA PRO A 32 -6.04 -8.21 -15.71
C PRO A 32 -7.29 -7.38 -16.03
N ALA A 33 -7.84 -6.65 -15.06
CA ALA A 33 -8.99 -5.77 -15.29
C ALA A 33 -8.63 -4.59 -16.20
N VAL A 34 -7.43 -4.03 -16.06
CA VAL A 34 -6.90 -3.00 -16.97
C VAL A 34 -6.82 -3.53 -18.40
N LEU A 35 -6.26 -4.74 -18.60
CA LEU A 35 -6.17 -5.36 -19.91
C LEU A 35 -7.55 -5.53 -20.56
N GLU A 36 -8.51 -6.12 -19.86
CA GLU A 36 -9.87 -6.32 -20.38
C GLU A 36 -10.57 -5.00 -20.70
N THR A 37 -10.35 -3.97 -19.88
CA THR A 37 -10.87 -2.63 -20.15
C THR A 37 -10.31 -2.05 -21.44
N VAL A 38 -9.00 -2.13 -21.63
CA VAL A 38 -8.33 -1.62 -22.85
C VAL A 38 -8.78 -2.38 -24.10
N LEU A 39 -8.93 -3.71 -24.00
CA LEU A 39 -9.44 -4.53 -25.11
C LEU A 39 -10.89 -4.18 -25.45
N SER A 40 -11.72 -3.90 -24.45
CA SER A 40 -13.08 -3.41 -24.67
C SER A 40 -13.08 -2.05 -25.38
N LEU A 41 -12.21 -1.13 -25.00
CA LEU A 41 -12.05 0.18 -25.66
C LEU A 41 -11.61 0.03 -27.12
N ARG A 42 -10.69 -0.89 -27.42
CA ARG A 42 -10.31 -1.23 -28.81
C ARG A 42 -11.52 -1.69 -29.62
N ASN A 43 -12.33 -2.59 -29.07
CA ASN A 43 -13.52 -3.12 -29.73
C ASN A 43 -14.58 -2.03 -29.99
N ASN A 44 -14.53 -0.94 -29.23
CA ASN A 44 -15.37 0.24 -29.40
C ASN A 44 -14.71 1.35 -30.26
N GLY A 45 -13.66 1.01 -31.02
CA GLY A 45 -13.08 1.89 -32.03
C GLY A 45 -11.89 2.75 -31.58
N LEU A 46 -11.38 2.61 -30.33
CA LEU A 46 -10.17 3.31 -29.92
C LEU A 46 -8.92 2.63 -30.49
N HIS A 47 -8.06 3.40 -31.12
CA HIS A 47 -6.79 2.93 -31.66
C HIS A 47 -5.71 2.81 -30.55
N ILE A 48 -5.63 1.65 -29.90
CA ILE A 48 -4.67 1.36 -28.84
C ILE A 48 -3.81 0.15 -29.28
N SER A 49 -2.53 0.32 -29.55
CA SER A 49 -1.62 -0.78 -29.90
C SER A 49 -1.24 -1.61 -28.69
N ASP A 50 -0.69 -2.82 -28.89
CA ASP A 50 -0.12 -3.61 -27.80
C ASP A 50 1.03 -2.87 -27.11
N GLN A 51 1.85 -2.14 -27.90
CA GLN A 51 2.92 -1.33 -27.33
C GLN A 51 2.39 -0.23 -26.39
N ASN A 52 1.20 0.33 -26.67
CA ASN A 52 0.57 1.29 -25.76
C ASN A 52 0.19 0.62 -24.42
N ILE A 53 -0.30 -0.65 -24.45
CA ILE A 53 -0.61 -1.41 -23.25
C ILE A 53 0.66 -1.63 -22.43
N TYR A 54 1.73 -2.15 -23.06
CA TYR A 54 3.00 -2.42 -22.36
C TYR A 54 3.60 -1.15 -21.77
N ASN A 55 3.67 -0.07 -22.54
CA ASN A 55 4.21 1.20 -22.09
C ASN A 55 3.35 1.83 -20.98
N GLY A 56 2.02 1.72 -21.06
CA GLY A 56 1.10 2.24 -20.07
C GLY A 56 1.29 1.56 -18.70
N ILE A 57 1.36 0.24 -18.67
CA ILE A 57 1.55 -0.54 -17.44
C ILE A 57 2.97 -0.36 -16.88
N ALA A 58 3.99 -0.33 -17.74
CA ALA A 58 5.38 -0.18 -17.31
C ALA A 58 5.74 1.22 -16.82
N ASN A 59 4.94 2.24 -17.13
CA ASN A 59 5.21 3.64 -16.80
C ASN A 59 3.99 4.31 -16.15
N THR A 60 3.20 3.59 -15.38
CA THR A 60 2.00 4.13 -14.72
C THR A 60 2.35 5.32 -13.84
N ILE A 61 3.35 5.20 -12.96
CA ILE A 61 3.79 6.28 -12.06
C ILE A 61 4.28 7.48 -12.87
N ARG A 62 5.16 7.24 -13.85
CA ARG A 62 5.71 8.30 -14.69
C ARG A 62 4.65 9.06 -15.46
N ASN A 63 3.65 8.36 -16.00
CA ASN A 63 2.63 8.95 -16.87
C ASN A 63 1.53 9.67 -16.10
N THR A 64 1.26 9.26 -14.86
CA THR A 64 0.10 9.72 -14.08
C THR A 64 0.46 10.46 -12.79
N GLY A 65 1.70 10.32 -12.30
CA GLY A 65 2.09 10.80 -10.97
C GLY A 65 1.43 10.01 -9.83
N LEU A 66 0.89 8.81 -10.09
CA LEU A 66 0.23 8.00 -9.07
C LEU A 66 1.21 7.59 -7.97
N LEU A 67 0.94 8.03 -6.74
CA LEU A 67 1.71 7.74 -5.54
C LEU A 67 0.91 6.87 -4.57
N GLY A 68 1.59 6.38 -3.50
CA GLY A 68 0.94 5.64 -2.42
C GLY A 68 0.43 4.24 -2.82
N ARG A 69 1.09 3.55 -3.73
CA ARG A 69 0.80 2.15 -4.11
C ARG A 69 2.05 1.29 -3.92
N TRP A 70 2.30 0.87 -2.68
CA TRP A 70 3.56 0.26 -2.24
C TRP A 70 4.75 1.11 -2.69
N GLN A 71 4.67 2.40 -2.40
CA GLN A 71 5.67 3.38 -2.82
C GLN A 71 6.89 3.30 -1.90
N GLU A 72 8.04 3.05 -2.48
CA GLU A 72 9.32 3.05 -1.77
C GLU A 72 9.79 4.49 -1.53
N LEU A 73 10.02 4.82 -0.26
CA LEU A 73 10.51 6.13 0.18
C LEU A 73 12.01 6.11 0.52
N SER A 74 12.52 4.95 1.01
CA SER A 74 13.93 4.75 1.36
C SER A 74 14.32 3.28 1.20
N GLN A 75 15.60 3.03 0.94
CA GLN A 75 16.17 1.69 0.90
C GLN A 75 16.83 1.29 2.24
N THR A 76 17.17 2.26 3.09
CA THR A 76 17.87 2.01 4.36
C THR A 76 17.46 3.04 5.42
N PRO A 77 16.68 2.65 6.46
CA PRO A 77 15.90 1.41 6.51
C PRO A 77 14.89 1.34 5.36
N TYR A 78 14.52 0.14 4.93
CA TYR A 78 13.54 -0.02 3.85
C TYR A 78 12.19 0.56 4.29
N THR A 79 11.77 1.62 3.62
CA THR A 79 10.58 2.38 3.99
C THR A 79 9.61 2.42 2.82
N VAL A 80 8.37 2.04 3.08
CA VAL A 80 7.29 2.06 2.10
C VAL A 80 6.04 2.74 2.64
N CYS A 81 5.25 3.34 1.76
CA CYS A 81 3.91 3.80 2.09
C CYS A 81 2.86 3.24 1.12
N ASP A 82 1.64 3.05 1.64
CA ASP A 82 0.50 2.60 0.85
C ASP A 82 -0.82 3.20 1.36
N THR A 83 -1.70 3.58 0.43
CA THR A 83 -3.00 4.21 0.74
C THR A 83 -4.11 3.20 1.07
N GLY A 84 -3.81 1.92 1.22
CA GLY A 84 -4.77 0.91 1.68
C GLY A 84 -5.39 1.34 3.01
N HIS A 85 -6.73 1.38 3.08
CA HIS A 85 -7.46 1.98 4.20
C HIS A 85 -8.68 1.18 4.64
N ASN A 86 -8.95 0.05 4.01
CA ASN A 86 -10.03 -0.88 4.35
C ASN A 86 -9.48 -2.28 4.59
N ILE A 87 -10.34 -3.18 5.06
CA ILE A 87 -9.96 -4.55 5.40
C ILE A 87 -9.30 -5.29 4.24
N ASP A 88 -9.85 -5.17 3.04
CA ASP A 88 -9.33 -5.87 1.85
C ASP A 88 -7.94 -5.34 1.47
N GLY A 89 -7.79 -4.00 1.41
CA GLY A 89 -6.52 -3.35 1.07
C GLY A 89 -5.43 -3.69 2.09
N LEU A 90 -5.73 -3.60 3.39
CA LEU A 90 -4.76 -3.91 4.43
C LEU A 90 -4.45 -5.41 4.54
N THR A 91 -5.38 -6.28 4.20
CA THR A 91 -5.10 -7.73 4.08
C THR A 91 -4.03 -8.00 3.00
N GLU A 92 -4.12 -7.38 1.84
CA GLU A 92 -3.10 -7.51 0.78
C GLU A 92 -1.75 -6.92 1.22
N ILE A 93 -1.77 -5.78 1.91
CA ILE A 93 -0.56 -5.15 2.47
C ILE A 93 0.11 -6.05 3.50
N VAL A 94 -0.64 -6.60 4.46
CA VAL A 94 -0.12 -7.52 5.47
C VAL A 94 0.45 -8.79 4.82
N ALA A 95 -0.23 -9.31 3.79
CA ALA A 95 0.30 -10.43 3.02
C ALA A 95 1.63 -10.09 2.33
N GLN A 96 1.77 -8.88 1.80
CA GLN A 96 3.02 -8.42 1.17
C GLN A 96 4.12 -8.18 2.22
N LEU A 97 3.83 -7.58 3.37
CA LEU A 97 4.77 -7.39 4.47
C LEU A 97 5.42 -8.72 4.90
N LYS A 98 4.63 -9.81 4.97
CA LYS A 98 5.12 -11.16 5.28
C LYS A 98 6.10 -11.72 4.24
N THR A 99 6.17 -11.16 3.02
CA THR A 99 7.13 -11.56 1.99
C THR A 99 8.41 -10.75 2.01
N CYS A 100 8.47 -9.68 2.82
CA CYS A 100 9.64 -8.84 2.98
C CYS A 100 10.59 -9.43 4.03
N THR A 101 11.89 -9.14 3.88
CA THR A 101 12.90 -9.54 4.85
C THR A 101 13.30 -8.33 5.68
N TYR A 102 13.06 -8.38 6.98
CA TYR A 102 13.44 -7.35 7.96
C TYR A 102 13.67 -7.98 9.32
N GLU A 103 14.37 -7.27 10.22
CA GLU A 103 14.57 -7.69 11.62
C GLU A 103 13.41 -7.24 12.50
N GLN A 104 12.96 -5.97 12.33
CA GLN A 104 11.81 -5.39 13.03
C GLN A 104 10.95 -4.60 12.07
N LEU A 105 9.62 -4.68 12.23
CA LEU A 105 8.66 -3.83 11.53
C LEU A 105 8.25 -2.66 12.41
N HIS A 106 8.45 -1.44 11.91
CA HIS A 106 7.93 -0.20 12.46
C HIS A 106 6.70 0.21 11.64
N PHE A 107 5.54 0.30 12.28
CA PHE A 107 4.26 0.53 11.60
C PHE A 107 3.67 1.89 11.98
N VAL A 108 3.83 2.88 11.12
CA VAL A 108 3.21 4.20 11.26
C VAL A 108 1.79 4.13 10.73
N ILE A 109 0.79 4.33 11.59
CA ILE A 109 -0.61 4.17 11.24
C ILE A 109 -1.47 5.31 11.76
N GLY A 110 -2.32 5.83 10.88
CA GLY A 110 -3.43 6.70 11.22
C GLY A 110 -4.67 6.28 10.45
N MET A 111 -5.83 6.47 11.05
CA MET A 111 -7.10 6.04 10.48
C MET A 111 -8.11 7.21 10.47
N VAL A 112 -9.17 7.06 9.70
CA VAL A 112 -10.34 7.91 9.79
C VAL A 112 -11.41 7.25 10.68
N ASN A 113 -12.34 8.07 11.19
CA ASN A 113 -13.50 7.56 11.93
C ASN A 113 -14.43 6.82 10.97
N ASP A 114 -14.15 5.55 10.72
CA ASP A 114 -14.94 4.65 9.89
C ASP A 114 -15.46 3.47 10.72
N LYS A 115 -16.49 2.79 10.22
CA LYS A 115 -17.19 1.73 10.95
C LYS A 115 -16.37 0.47 11.20
N ASP A 116 -15.26 0.27 10.45
CA ASP A 116 -14.56 -1.03 10.40
C ASP A 116 -13.11 -0.99 10.96
N VAL A 117 -12.83 -0.02 11.84
CA VAL A 117 -11.48 0.14 12.43
C VAL A 117 -11.04 -1.11 13.19
N ASP A 118 -11.95 -1.73 13.96
CA ASP A 118 -11.60 -2.87 14.79
C ASP A 118 -11.26 -4.11 13.95
N SER A 119 -11.98 -4.37 12.86
CA SER A 119 -11.66 -5.44 11.92
C SER A 119 -10.29 -5.24 11.27
N VAL A 120 -9.97 -4.01 10.92
CA VAL A 120 -8.63 -3.66 10.38
C VAL A 120 -7.55 -3.91 11.42
N LEU A 121 -7.70 -3.41 12.66
CA LEU A 121 -6.72 -3.61 13.72
C LEU A 121 -6.50 -5.09 14.05
N HIS A 122 -7.55 -5.91 13.92
CA HIS A 122 -7.47 -7.35 14.17
C HIS A 122 -6.47 -8.08 13.26
N ILE A 123 -6.36 -7.69 11.98
CA ILE A 123 -5.51 -8.37 11.00
C ILE A 123 -4.06 -7.87 10.98
N LEU A 124 -3.75 -6.77 11.67
CA LEU A 124 -2.41 -6.19 11.65
C LEU A 124 -1.36 -7.03 12.40
N PRO A 125 -0.07 -6.99 12.00
CA PRO A 125 1.02 -7.73 12.62
C PRO A 125 1.14 -7.43 14.12
N LYS A 126 1.16 -8.45 14.98
CA LYS A 126 1.20 -8.27 16.43
C LYS A 126 2.61 -8.01 16.97
N ASP A 127 3.63 -8.36 16.22
CA ASP A 127 5.06 -8.24 16.51
C ASP A 127 5.68 -6.93 16.00
N ALA A 128 4.89 -6.06 15.36
CA ALA A 128 5.34 -4.75 14.93
C ALA A 128 5.34 -3.72 16.08
N ILE A 129 6.23 -2.73 15.98
CA ILE A 129 6.22 -1.53 16.84
C ILE A 129 5.34 -0.48 16.16
N TYR A 130 4.27 -0.04 16.85
CA TYR A 130 3.29 0.89 16.29
C TYR A 130 3.57 2.33 16.66
N TYR A 131 3.34 3.22 15.69
CA TYR A 131 3.39 4.68 15.83
C TYR A 131 2.02 5.21 15.39
N PHE A 132 1.11 5.35 16.38
CA PHE A 132 -0.26 5.79 16.14
C PHE A 132 -0.30 7.29 15.92
N CYS A 133 -0.83 7.76 14.79
CA CYS A 133 -0.82 9.17 14.43
C CYS A 133 -2.17 9.66 13.92
N LYS A 134 -2.31 10.98 13.87
CA LYS A 134 -3.48 11.66 13.37
C LYS A 134 -3.15 12.42 12.08
N ALA A 135 -3.90 12.16 11.02
CA ALA A 135 -3.82 12.95 9.78
C ALA A 135 -4.43 14.35 9.98
N SER A 136 -3.94 15.35 9.23
CA SER A 136 -4.37 16.76 9.36
C SER A 136 -5.72 17.02 8.67
N ILE A 137 -6.74 16.20 8.95
CA ILE A 137 -8.10 16.36 8.42
C ILE A 137 -9.15 16.23 9.52
N PRO A 138 -10.32 16.89 9.41
CA PRO A 138 -11.34 16.90 10.48
C PRO A 138 -11.88 15.51 10.86
N ARG A 139 -11.97 14.57 9.90
CA ARG A 139 -12.49 13.22 10.14
C ARG A 139 -11.41 12.21 10.58
N ALA A 140 -10.16 12.65 10.76
CA ALA A 140 -9.11 11.77 11.27
C ALA A 140 -9.45 11.28 12.67
N MET A 141 -9.23 10.00 12.92
CA MET A 141 -9.33 9.44 14.26
C MET A 141 -8.23 10.03 15.15
N ASP A 142 -8.58 10.37 16.37
CA ASP A 142 -7.63 10.82 17.38
C ASP A 142 -6.62 9.70 17.68
N GLU A 143 -5.33 10.04 17.78
CA GLU A 143 -4.24 9.08 17.91
C GLU A 143 -4.32 8.27 19.22
N LYS A 144 -4.88 8.86 20.30
CA LYS A 144 -5.05 8.17 21.58
C LYS A 144 -6.20 7.17 21.49
N THR A 145 -7.32 7.59 20.88
CA THR A 145 -8.47 6.72 20.62
C THR A 145 -8.05 5.53 19.73
N LEU A 146 -7.24 5.77 18.69
CA LEU A 146 -6.71 4.71 17.85
C LEU A 146 -5.82 3.75 18.64
N ALA A 147 -4.93 4.27 19.50
CA ALA A 147 -4.06 3.46 20.36
C ALA A 147 -4.83 2.62 21.39
N GLU A 148 -5.91 3.14 21.95
CA GLU A 148 -6.78 2.39 22.86
C GLU A 148 -7.44 1.19 22.17
N LYS A 149 -8.02 1.41 20.99
CA LYS A 149 -8.58 0.34 20.14
C LYS A 149 -7.49 -0.67 19.71
N ALA A 150 -6.31 -0.19 19.39
CA ALA A 150 -5.17 -1.02 19.01
C ALA A 150 -4.71 -1.94 20.15
N ARG A 151 -4.64 -1.43 21.38
CA ARG A 151 -4.32 -2.25 22.58
C ARG A 151 -5.33 -3.37 22.82
N ALA A 152 -6.62 -3.13 22.60
CA ALA A 152 -7.66 -4.15 22.68
C ALA A 152 -7.45 -5.27 21.63
N ASN A 153 -6.73 -4.96 20.56
CA ASN A 153 -6.32 -5.90 19.50
C ASN A 153 -4.87 -6.40 19.65
N HIS A 154 -4.25 -6.23 20.82
CA HIS A 154 -2.86 -6.63 21.13
C HIS A 154 -1.79 -5.97 20.23
N LEU A 155 -2.04 -4.73 19.80
CA LEU A 155 -1.07 -3.91 19.09
C LEU A 155 -0.45 -2.91 20.07
N HIS A 156 0.87 -2.83 20.10
CA HIS A 156 1.61 -2.02 21.08
C HIS A 156 2.44 -0.94 20.41
N GLY A 157 2.40 0.26 20.97
CA GLY A 157 3.15 1.39 20.43
C GLY A 157 2.81 2.72 21.11
N GLU A 158 3.35 3.80 20.56
CA GLU A 158 3.22 5.15 21.09
C GLU A 158 2.32 6.02 20.19
N THR A 159 1.82 7.13 20.75
CA THR A 159 0.94 8.07 20.07
C THR A 159 1.68 9.34 19.69
N PHE A 160 1.37 9.87 18.51
CA PHE A 160 1.98 11.07 17.96
C PHE A 160 0.92 12.00 17.37
N PRO A 161 1.01 13.33 17.59
CA PRO A 161 -0.03 14.26 17.16
C PRO A 161 -0.10 14.43 15.64
N THR A 162 0.96 14.05 14.92
CA THR A 162 1.04 14.18 13.45
C THR A 162 1.70 12.97 12.82
N VAL A 163 1.44 12.75 11.53
CA VAL A 163 2.11 11.71 10.73
C VAL A 163 3.62 11.97 10.66
N ALA A 164 4.03 13.23 10.49
CA ALA A 164 5.44 13.59 10.42
C ALA A 164 6.20 13.24 11.72
N ALA A 165 5.61 13.53 12.89
CA ALA A 165 6.21 13.19 14.18
C ALA A 165 6.32 11.67 14.38
N ALA A 166 5.29 10.92 14.01
CA ALA A 166 5.28 9.45 14.07
C ALA A 166 6.35 8.84 13.15
N TYR A 167 6.42 9.34 11.91
CA TYR A 167 7.44 8.87 10.96
C TYR A 167 8.86 9.21 11.41
N GLN A 168 9.08 10.41 11.94
CA GLN A 168 10.38 10.81 12.48
C GLN A 168 10.81 9.88 13.64
N ALA A 169 9.92 9.62 14.60
CA ALA A 169 10.19 8.70 15.69
C ALA A 169 10.48 7.25 15.20
N ALA A 170 9.72 6.77 14.21
CA ALA A 170 9.99 5.47 13.59
C ALA A 170 11.37 5.42 12.91
N ARG A 171 11.78 6.50 12.22
CA ARG A 171 13.10 6.60 11.59
C ARG A 171 14.25 6.62 12.59
N GLU A 172 14.08 7.29 13.72
CA GLU A 172 15.09 7.37 14.78
C GLU A 172 15.26 6.03 15.53
N ALA A 173 14.17 5.27 15.66
CA ALA A 173 14.19 3.96 16.32
C ALA A 173 14.67 2.83 15.40
N ALA A 174 14.42 2.94 14.09
CA ALA A 174 14.70 1.87 13.15
C ALA A 174 16.21 1.72 12.86
N ARG A 175 16.65 0.49 12.78
CA ARG A 175 18.00 0.10 12.32
C ARG A 175 18.02 -0.14 10.82
N ASN A 176 19.21 -0.27 10.24
CA ASN A 176 19.38 -0.43 8.78
C ASN A 176 18.66 -1.65 8.19
N ARG A 177 18.45 -2.71 8.97
CA ARG A 177 17.79 -3.96 8.54
C ARG A 177 16.32 -4.04 8.94
N ASP A 178 15.80 -3.01 9.56
CA ASP A 178 14.39 -2.89 9.89
C ASP A 178 13.58 -2.39 8.68
N MET A 179 12.28 -2.48 8.79
CA MET A 179 11.36 -1.97 7.79
C MET A 179 10.40 -0.96 8.43
N ILE A 180 10.16 0.15 7.74
CA ILE A 180 9.14 1.12 8.12
C ILE A 180 7.99 1.03 7.10
N TYR A 181 6.78 0.80 7.60
CA TYR A 181 5.56 0.90 6.80
C TYR A 181 4.72 2.10 7.27
N ILE A 182 4.16 2.85 6.31
CA ILE A 182 3.32 4.03 6.58
C ILE A 182 1.99 3.86 5.85
N GLY A 183 0.87 3.91 6.58
CA GLY A 183 -0.44 3.73 5.95
C GLY A 183 -1.64 3.77 6.88
N GLY A 184 -2.70 3.01 6.51
CA GLY A 184 -3.98 2.95 7.22
C GLY A 184 -5.00 3.99 6.75
N SER A 185 -4.58 5.01 5.99
CA SER A 185 -5.45 5.99 5.36
C SER A 185 -4.74 6.68 4.19
N THR A 186 -5.51 7.05 3.16
CA THR A 186 -4.99 7.92 2.09
C THR A 186 -4.44 9.24 2.64
N PHE A 187 -5.05 9.78 3.69
CA PHE A 187 -4.65 11.06 4.30
C PHE A 187 -3.40 10.97 5.20
N VAL A 188 -2.93 9.78 5.48
CA VAL A 188 -1.65 9.53 6.16
C VAL A 188 -0.51 9.54 5.15
N VAL A 189 -0.78 9.18 3.90
CA VAL A 189 0.21 9.02 2.84
C VAL A 189 0.30 10.24 1.91
N ALA A 190 -0.77 11.06 1.85
CA ALA A 190 -0.88 12.24 0.99
C ALA A 190 0.04 13.39 1.41
#